data_68667efbe9ae6ce0558f01c1b59cf6be
#
_entry.id   68667efbe9ae6ce0558f01c1b59cf6be
#
_cell.length_a   1.000
_cell.length_b   1.000
_cell.length_c   1.000
_cell.angle_alpha   90.00
_cell.angle_beta   90.00
_cell.angle_gamma   90.00
#
_symmetry.space_group_name_H-M   'P 1'
#
loop_
_entity.id
_entity.type
_entity.pdbx_description
1 polymer ?
#
loop_
_entity_poly.entity_id
_entity_poly.type
_entity_poly.pdbx_seq_one_letter_code
_entity_poly.pdbx_strand_id
1 'polypeptide(L)'
;SIRAHIVTGDGEIGVRGGSIVSNGYGTGSGGRIALLDYTLLAGAFSLDHLGTEDLGLAAEGGAAYGSYAGAAGTVFVRPSGEEHGTLVISNANRNSNNVSTEVPSFGPMVIEEGALTETALHVPGATWEADVFAGALLTPKRDEGGATLTDNTAFLIAGNTNDTIYIDSGDLTSVAQAGDVAGSLITFSS
;
A
#
# COMPACT_ATOMS: atom_id res chain seq x y z
N SER A 1 -14.66 -3.40 5.15
CA SER A 1 -13.91 -3.48 6.42
C SER A 1 -14.70 -4.26 7.46
N ILE A 2 -13.97 -4.93 8.34
CA ILE A 2 -14.51 -5.73 9.45
C ILE A 2 -13.94 -5.12 10.73
N ARG A 3 -14.80 -4.89 11.74
CA ARG A 3 -14.38 -4.53 13.10
C ARG A 3 -14.75 -5.66 14.03
N ALA A 4 -13.77 -6.28 14.67
CA ALA A 4 -13.98 -7.39 15.59
C ALA A 4 -12.84 -7.47 16.60
N HIS A 5 -13.16 -7.61 17.87
CA HIS A 5 -12.13 -7.74 18.92
C HIS A 5 -11.40 -9.09 18.86
N ILE A 6 -12.11 -10.15 18.52
CA ILE A 6 -11.54 -11.50 18.47
C ILE A 6 -11.93 -12.15 17.16
N VAL A 7 -10.94 -12.65 16.42
CA VAL A 7 -11.14 -13.44 15.20
C VAL A 7 -10.32 -14.72 15.33
N THR A 8 -11.02 -15.86 15.40
CA THR A 8 -10.38 -17.17 15.61
C THR A 8 -11.08 -18.24 14.79
N GLY A 9 -10.39 -19.33 14.56
CA GLY A 9 -10.92 -20.51 13.88
C GLY A 9 -10.08 -20.93 12.68
N ASP A 10 -10.56 -21.93 11.99
CA ASP A 10 -9.88 -22.56 10.84
C ASP A 10 -10.57 -22.20 9.50
N GLY A 11 -11.46 -21.23 9.52
CA GLY A 11 -12.17 -20.75 8.35
C GLY A 11 -11.36 -19.71 7.55
N GLU A 12 -12.00 -19.17 6.52
CA GLU A 12 -11.41 -18.18 5.64
C GLU A 12 -12.35 -16.99 5.43
N ILE A 13 -11.78 -15.79 5.37
CA ILE A 13 -12.41 -14.58 4.82
C ILE A 13 -11.67 -14.28 3.52
N GLY A 14 -12.32 -14.59 2.39
CA GLY A 14 -11.71 -14.49 1.07
C GLY A 14 -12.37 -13.46 0.17
N VAL A 15 -11.54 -12.68 -0.52
CA VAL A 15 -11.93 -11.74 -1.59
C VAL A 15 -11.04 -11.97 -2.82
N ARG A 16 -10.81 -13.25 -3.15
CA ARG A 16 -9.98 -13.64 -4.27
C ARG A 16 -10.58 -13.18 -5.60
N GLY A 17 -9.70 -12.93 -6.57
CA GLY A 17 -10.10 -12.71 -7.95
C GLY A 17 -10.71 -13.96 -8.59
N GLY A 18 -11.62 -13.77 -9.53
CA GLY A 18 -12.18 -14.88 -10.30
C GLY A 18 -11.10 -15.63 -11.08
N SER A 19 -11.10 -16.97 -10.97
CA SER A 19 -10.16 -17.86 -11.67
C SER A 19 -10.76 -18.41 -12.95
N ILE A 20 -9.91 -18.71 -13.93
CA ILE A 20 -10.31 -19.36 -15.19
C ILE A 20 -9.49 -20.64 -15.44
N VAL A 21 -10.13 -21.58 -16.11
CA VAL A 21 -9.55 -22.92 -16.42
C VAL A 21 -9.19 -23.09 -17.89
N SER A 22 -9.34 -22.06 -18.72
CA SER A 22 -9.03 -22.15 -20.15
C SER A 22 -8.09 -21.06 -20.65
N ASN A 23 -7.32 -21.37 -21.69
CA ASN A 23 -6.36 -20.46 -22.30
C ASN A 23 -7.01 -19.21 -22.91
N GLY A 24 -6.38 -18.06 -22.77
CA GLY A 24 -6.65 -16.87 -23.59
C GLY A 24 -7.48 -15.76 -22.91
N TYR A 25 -7.86 -15.92 -21.65
CA TYR A 25 -8.63 -14.91 -20.93
C TYR A 25 -7.91 -14.47 -19.64
N GLY A 26 -8.06 -13.20 -19.28
CA GLY A 26 -7.53 -12.67 -18.03
C GLY A 26 -8.35 -13.11 -16.81
N THR A 27 -7.71 -13.16 -15.66
CA THR A 27 -8.36 -13.41 -14.37
C THR A 27 -8.65 -12.10 -13.65
N GLY A 28 -9.54 -12.14 -12.66
CA GLY A 28 -9.81 -10.98 -11.81
C GLY A 28 -8.67 -10.73 -10.84
N SER A 29 -8.43 -9.45 -10.50
CA SER A 29 -7.56 -9.08 -9.38
C SER A 29 -8.21 -9.43 -8.06
N GLY A 30 -7.40 -9.64 -7.02
CA GLY A 30 -7.86 -9.77 -5.64
C GLY A 30 -8.52 -8.49 -5.15
N GLY A 31 -9.43 -8.63 -4.19
CA GLY A 31 -10.11 -7.52 -3.54
C GLY A 31 -9.33 -6.98 -2.35
N ARG A 32 -10.05 -6.32 -1.43
CA ARG A 32 -9.45 -5.68 -0.26
C ARG A 32 -10.15 -6.13 1.02
N ILE A 33 -9.36 -6.56 2.01
CA ILE A 33 -9.81 -6.85 3.37
C ILE A 33 -9.18 -5.82 4.30
N ALA A 34 -10.00 -5.23 5.20
CA ALA A 34 -9.50 -4.47 6.33
C ALA A 34 -10.12 -5.05 7.60
N LEU A 35 -9.27 -5.52 8.52
CA LEU A 35 -9.65 -6.01 9.85
C LEU A 35 -9.12 -5.04 10.90
N LEU A 36 -10.01 -4.39 11.59
CA LEU A 36 -9.69 -3.27 12.47
C LEU A 36 -10.10 -3.58 13.91
N ASP A 37 -9.37 -2.97 14.84
CA ASP A 37 -9.69 -2.95 16.27
C ASP A 37 -9.67 -4.35 16.93
N TYR A 38 -8.87 -5.27 16.40
CA TYR A 38 -8.73 -6.59 16.99
C TYR A 38 -7.81 -6.58 18.22
N THR A 39 -8.08 -7.47 19.16
CA THR A 39 -7.23 -7.76 20.33
C THR A 39 -6.61 -9.14 20.24
N LEU A 40 -7.22 -10.04 19.48
CA LEU A 40 -6.73 -11.41 19.27
C LEU A 40 -7.04 -11.88 17.84
N LEU A 41 -6.00 -12.35 17.16
CA LEU A 41 -6.08 -13.15 15.94
C LEU A 41 -5.47 -14.52 16.24
N ALA A 42 -6.19 -15.61 15.97
CA ALA A 42 -5.70 -16.96 16.24
C ALA A 42 -6.26 -18.01 15.24
N GLY A 43 -5.61 -19.18 15.21
CA GLY A 43 -5.92 -20.21 14.21
C GLY A 43 -5.46 -19.76 12.83
N ALA A 44 -6.24 -20.01 11.79
CA ALA A 44 -5.93 -19.59 10.42
C ALA A 44 -5.78 -18.07 10.26
N PHE A 45 -6.28 -17.26 11.20
CA PHE A 45 -6.20 -15.79 11.18
C PHE A 45 -4.95 -15.24 11.89
N SER A 46 -4.07 -16.09 12.44
CA SER A 46 -2.82 -15.63 13.06
C SER A 46 -1.98 -14.79 12.10
N LEU A 47 -1.30 -13.78 12.65
CA LEU A 47 -0.39 -12.91 11.87
C LEU A 47 0.75 -13.72 11.20
N ASP A 48 1.14 -14.85 11.79
CA ASP A 48 2.17 -15.74 11.23
C ASP A 48 1.77 -16.37 9.89
N HIS A 49 0.48 -16.40 9.59
CA HIS A 49 -0.07 -16.91 8.34
C HIS A 49 -0.31 -15.82 7.28
N LEU A 50 -0.15 -14.55 7.62
CA LEU A 50 -0.34 -13.46 6.66
C LEU A 50 0.71 -13.52 5.54
N GLY A 51 0.25 -13.57 4.30
CA GLY A 51 1.11 -13.67 3.12
C GLY A 51 1.50 -15.09 2.71
N THR A 52 1.07 -16.11 3.43
CA THR A 52 1.27 -17.53 3.08
C THR A 52 0.08 -18.14 2.35
N GLU A 53 0.18 -19.37 1.86
CA GLU A 53 -0.92 -20.07 1.19
C GLU A 53 -2.03 -20.53 2.15
N ASP A 54 -1.74 -20.62 3.46
CA ASP A 54 -2.64 -21.07 4.52
C ASP A 54 -3.43 -19.93 5.17
N LEU A 55 -3.93 -19.03 4.38
CA LEU A 55 -4.54 -17.77 4.82
C LEU A 55 -5.97 -17.93 5.34
N GLY A 56 -6.22 -17.51 6.58
CA GLY A 56 -7.56 -17.15 7.03
C GLY A 56 -8.06 -15.84 6.42
N LEU A 57 -7.15 -14.95 5.94
CA LEU A 57 -7.47 -13.71 5.21
C LEU A 57 -6.84 -13.79 3.81
N ALA A 58 -7.65 -13.94 2.79
CA ALA A 58 -7.20 -14.24 1.44
C ALA A 58 -7.66 -13.18 0.42
N ALA A 59 -6.72 -12.54 -0.26
CA ALA A 59 -6.98 -11.50 -1.26
C ALA A 59 -6.15 -11.69 -2.54
N GLU A 60 -5.79 -12.92 -2.90
CA GLU A 60 -4.98 -13.20 -4.08
C GLU A 60 -5.76 -12.90 -5.37
N GLY A 61 -5.04 -12.60 -6.44
CA GLY A 61 -5.57 -12.59 -7.79
C GLY A 61 -6.06 -13.98 -8.21
N GLY A 62 -7.00 -14.02 -9.13
CA GLY A 62 -7.53 -15.27 -9.65
C GLY A 62 -6.43 -16.13 -10.29
N ALA A 63 -6.51 -17.44 -10.11
CA ALA A 63 -5.62 -18.37 -10.76
C ALA A 63 -5.97 -18.50 -12.26
N ALA A 64 -4.95 -18.57 -13.11
CA ALA A 64 -5.09 -18.79 -14.53
C ALA A 64 -4.35 -20.06 -14.95
N TYR A 65 -4.76 -20.62 -16.06
CA TYR A 65 -3.98 -21.64 -16.75
C TYR A 65 -2.77 -20.96 -17.42
N GLY A 66 -1.57 -21.19 -16.91
CA GLY A 66 -0.35 -20.51 -17.38
C GLY A 66 -0.02 -19.23 -16.58
N SER A 67 0.45 -18.21 -17.27
CA SER A 67 1.12 -17.06 -16.64
C SER A 67 0.25 -15.79 -16.50
N TYR A 68 -1.07 -15.90 -16.47
CA TYR A 68 -1.98 -14.75 -16.53
C TYR A 68 -2.82 -14.58 -15.25
N ALA A 69 -2.25 -14.84 -14.10
CA ALA A 69 -2.92 -14.58 -12.82
C ALA A 69 -3.22 -13.09 -12.65
N GLY A 70 -4.32 -12.78 -12.00
CA GLY A 70 -4.66 -11.40 -11.62
C GLY A 70 -3.68 -10.83 -10.59
N ALA A 71 -3.67 -9.52 -10.45
CA ALA A 71 -2.89 -8.85 -9.40
C ALA A 71 -3.36 -9.28 -8.01
N ALA A 72 -2.46 -9.27 -7.04
CA ALA A 72 -2.81 -9.41 -5.64
C ALA A 72 -3.80 -8.32 -5.21
N GLY A 73 -4.68 -8.63 -4.29
CA GLY A 73 -5.40 -7.64 -3.52
C GLY A 73 -4.62 -7.22 -2.28
N THR A 74 -5.30 -6.60 -1.32
CA THR A 74 -4.68 -6.13 -0.08
C THR A 74 -5.40 -6.67 1.14
N VAL A 75 -4.63 -7.04 2.17
CA VAL A 75 -5.12 -7.34 3.51
C VAL A 75 -4.49 -6.33 4.46
N PHE A 76 -5.30 -5.53 5.11
CA PHE A 76 -4.86 -4.61 6.15
C PHE A 76 -5.41 -5.06 7.50
N VAL A 77 -4.53 -5.18 8.49
CA VAL A 77 -4.91 -5.56 9.85
C VAL A 77 -4.38 -4.53 10.83
N ARG A 78 -5.24 -4.05 11.74
CA ARG A 78 -4.84 -3.07 12.76
C ARG A 78 -5.36 -3.48 14.14
N PRO A 79 -4.46 -3.68 15.12
CA PRO A 79 -4.83 -3.95 16.51
C PRO A 79 -5.65 -2.81 17.12
N SER A 80 -6.41 -3.13 18.16
CA SER A 80 -7.14 -2.14 18.93
C SER A 80 -6.16 -1.23 19.71
N GLY A 81 -6.37 0.07 19.62
CA GLY A 81 -5.54 1.06 20.29
C GLY A 81 -4.24 1.42 19.55
N GLU A 82 -3.94 0.75 18.44
CA GLU A 82 -2.78 1.09 17.61
C GLU A 82 -3.18 2.11 16.54
N GLU A 83 -2.30 3.08 16.30
CA GLU A 83 -2.46 4.08 15.24
C GLU A 83 -2.19 3.46 13.87
N HIS A 84 -1.22 2.55 13.80
CA HIS A 84 -0.78 1.90 12.58
C HIS A 84 -1.17 0.42 12.53
N GLY A 85 -1.20 -0.14 11.33
CA GLY A 85 -1.49 -1.55 11.09
C GLY A 85 -0.49 -2.19 10.16
N THR A 86 -0.71 -3.46 9.85
CA THR A 86 0.07 -4.23 8.89
C THR A 86 -0.69 -4.34 7.58
N LEU A 87 -0.07 -3.91 6.47
CA LEU A 87 -0.56 -4.11 5.11
C LEU A 87 0.15 -5.31 4.49
N VAL A 88 -0.62 -6.28 4.03
CA VAL A 88 -0.12 -7.45 3.32
C VAL A 88 -0.61 -7.41 1.87
N ILE A 89 0.33 -7.56 0.94
CA ILE A 89 0.08 -7.72 -0.48
C ILE A 89 0.76 -9.02 -0.90
N SER A 90 -0.02 -10.05 -1.13
CA SER A 90 0.49 -11.37 -1.48
C SER A 90 -0.37 -12.00 -2.56
N ASN A 91 0.27 -12.57 -3.55
CA ASN A 91 -0.40 -13.34 -4.60
C ASN A 91 -0.19 -14.86 -4.45
N ALA A 92 0.23 -15.31 -3.26
CA ALA A 92 0.46 -16.72 -2.94
C ALA A 92 1.28 -17.42 -4.05
N ASN A 93 2.44 -16.85 -4.38
CA ASN A 93 3.36 -17.32 -5.45
C ASN A 93 2.76 -17.40 -6.86
N ARG A 94 1.57 -16.84 -7.11
CA ARG A 94 0.99 -16.78 -8.46
C ARG A 94 1.68 -15.68 -9.25
N ASN A 95 2.17 -16.03 -10.44
CA ASN A 95 2.79 -15.06 -11.35
C ASN A 95 1.70 -14.19 -12.01
N SER A 96 1.71 -12.90 -11.75
CA SER A 96 0.75 -11.94 -12.30
C SER A 96 1.21 -11.27 -13.61
N ASN A 97 2.37 -11.63 -14.16
CA ASN A 97 2.87 -11.15 -15.45
C ASN A 97 2.65 -9.64 -15.70
N ASN A 98 3.30 -8.81 -14.91
CA ASN A 98 3.26 -7.35 -15.03
C ASN A 98 1.94 -6.67 -14.60
N VAL A 99 1.02 -7.36 -13.95
CA VAL A 99 -0.12 -6.72 -13.28
C VAL A 99 0.28 -6.39 -11.85
N SER A 100 0.23 -5.12 -11.48
CA SER A 100 0.56 -4.62 -10.15
C SER A 100 -0.69 -4.40 -9.30
N THR A 101 -0.51 -4.45 -7.99
CA THR A 101 -1.54 -4.02 -7.03
C THR A 101 -1.42 -2.52 -6.84
N GLU A 102 -2.50 -1.79 -7.10
CA GLU A 102 -2.56 -0.37 -6.78
C GLU A 102 -2.76 -0.19 -5.27
N VAL A 103 -1.89 0.59 -4.67
CA VAL A 103 -2.00 1.04 -3.28
C VAL A 103 -2.18 2.55 -3.24
N PRO A 104 -2.80 3.12 -2.19
CA PRO A 104 -2.90 4.57 -2.08
C PRO A 104 -1.52 5.21 -2.24
N SER A 105 -1.38 6.04 -3.25
CA SER A 105 -0.12 6.70 -3.57
C SER A 105 -0.41 8.08 -4.16
N PHE A 106 0.57 8.96 -4.05
CA PHE A 106 0.58 10.23 -4.76
C PHE A 106 1.83 10.33 -5.64
N GLY A 107 1.74 11.10 -6.70
CA GLY A 107 2.84 11.32 -7.61
C GLY A 107 3.07 10.16 -8.61
N PRO A 108 4.12 10.24 -9.43
CA PRO A 108 5.16 11.28 -9.37
C PRO A 108 4.64 12.69 -9.70
N MET A 109 5.17 13.69 -9.01
CA MET A 109 4.83 15.09 -9.23
C MET A 109 6.10 15.96 -9.20
N VAL A 110 6.14 16.97 -10.06
CA VAL A 110 7.23 17.96 -10.07
C VAL A 110 6.97 18.97 -8.94
N ILE A 111 8.00 19.23 -8.13
CA ILE A 111 7.94 20.24 -7.07
C ILE A 111 7.94 21.63 -7.74
N GLU A 112 6.89 22.39 -7.53
CA GLU A 112 6.80 23.77 -8.04
C GLU A 112 7.64 24.74 -7.18
N GLU A 113 7.96 25.90 -7.75
CA GLU A 113 8.66 26.95 -7.01
C GLU A 113 7.81 27.45 -5.82
N GLY A 114 8.41 27.49 -4.63
CA GLY A 114 7.74 27.87 -3.40
C GLY A 114 6.83 26.80 -2.78
N ALA A 115 6.71 25.63 -3.40
CA ALA A 115 5.88 24.54 -2.92
C ALA A 115 6.49 23.76 -1.73
N LEU A 116 7.80 23.89 -1.51
CA LEU A 116 8.54 23.15 -0.50
C LEU A 116 8.91 24.03 0.69
N THR A 117 8.65 23.51 1.89
CA THR A 117 9.19 24.04 3.15
C THR A 117 9.96 22.95 3.86
N GLU A 118 10.58 23.25 5.01
CA GLU A 118 11.30 22.24 5.81
C GLU A 118 10.42 21.01 6.12
N THR A 119 9.15 21.23 6.45
CA THR A 119 8.25 20.16 6.94
C THR A 119 7.01 19.91 6.10
N ALA A 120 6.86 20.60 4.96
CA ALA A 120 5.67 20.44 4.12
C ALA A 120 5.97 20.53 2.63
N LEU A 121 5.20 19.78 1.85
CA LEU A 121 5.12 19.84 0.39
C LEU A 121 3.71 20.23 -0.01
N HIS A 122 3.54 21.43 -0.56
CA HIS A 122 2.29 21.88 -1.16
C HIS A 122 2.19 21.39 -2.62
N VAL A 123 1.02 20.91 -3.02
CA VAL A 123 0.76 20.37 -4.35
C VAL A 123 -0.46 21.08 -4.95
N PRO A 124 -0.26 22.16 -5.70
CA PRO A 124 -1.34 22.93 -6.26
C PRO A 124 -2.30 22.09 -7.10
N GLY A 125 -3.60 22.22 -6.85
CA GLY A 125 -4.64 21.50 -7.59
C GLY A 125 -4.90 20.07 -7.15
N ALA A 126 -4.17 19.54 -6.16
CA ALA A 126 -4.54 18.29 -5.54
C ALA A 126 -5.88 18.40 -4.79
N THR A 127 -6.58 17.28 -4.67
CA THR A 127 -7.89 17.21 -4.00
C THR A 127 -7.99 15.93 -3.19
N TRP A 128 -6.97 15.68 -2.37
CA TRP A 128 -6.90 14.46 -1.54
C TRP A 128 -7.89 14.51 -0.38
N GLU A 129 -8.26 13.35 0.09
CA GLU A 129 -8.88 13.20 1.40
C GLU A 129 -7.84 13.50 2.49
N ALA A 130 -8.25 14.15 3.57
CA ALA A 130 -7.36 14.47 4.68
C ALA A 130 -6.80 13.17 5.30
N ASP A 131 -5.51 13.19 5.63
CA ASP A 131 -4.76 12.12 6.29
C ASP A 131 -4.72 10.78 5.54
N VAL A 132 -5.11 10.75 4.25
CA VAL A 132 -5.09 9.52 3.44
C VAL A 132 -3.67 8.94 3.28
N PHE A 133 -2.64 9.79 3.38
CA PHE A 133 -1.23 9.39 3.28
C PHE A 133 -0.51 9.31 4.63
N ALA A 134 -1.18 9.55 5.74
CA ALA A 134 -0.58 9.44 7.06
C ALA A 134 0.05 8.05 7.28
N GLY A 135 1.30 8.00 7.75
CA GLY A 135 2.06 6.78 7.92
C GLY A 135 2.74 6.23 6.66
N ALA A 136 2.48 6.78 5.47
CA ALA A 136 3.25 6.48 4.28
C ALA A 136 4.60 7.22 4.28
N LEU A 137 5.46 6.92 3.34
CA LEU A 137 6.74 7.59 3.16
C LEU A 137 6.68 8.54 1.95
N LEU A 138 7.16 9.76 2.14
CA LEU A 138 7.43 10.73 1.10
C LEU A 138 8.89 10.59 0.65
N THR A 139 9.09 10.39 -0.65
CA THR A 139 10.40 10.56 -1.29
C THR A 139 10.37 11.87 -2.05
N PRO A 140 11.09 12.90 -1.58
CA PRO A 140 11.02 14.23 -2.20
C PRO A 140 11.85 14.33 -3.49
N LYS A 141 12.72 13.35 -3.74
CA LYS A 141 13.56 13.29 -4.94
C LYS A 141 13.57 11.88 -5.53
N ARG A 142 12.96 11.72 -6.70
CA ARG A 142 12.90 10.46 -7.47
C ARG A 142 13.50 10.68 -8.85
N ASP A 143 14.08 9.62 -9.42
CA ASP A 143 14.47 9.63 -10.84
C ASP A 143 13.24 9.73 -11.75
N GLU A 144 13.36 10.45 -12.85
CA GLU A 144 12.30 10.61 -13.85
C GLU A 144 11.80 9.28 -14.43
N GLY A 145 12.60 8.23 -14.37
CA GLY A 145 12.22 6.87 -14.78
C GLY A 145 11.40 6.07 -13.76
N GLY A 146 11.19 6.60 -12.57
CA GLY A 146 10.32 6.01 -11.54
C GLY A 146 10.81 4.71 -10.91
N ALA A 147 11.96 4.18 -11.32
CA ALA A 147 12.45 2.87 -10.91
C ALA A 147 13.51 2.89 -9.80
N THR A 148 14.23 3.98 -9.64
CA THR A 148 15.34 4.08 -8.68
C THR A 148 15.22 5.38 -7.89
N LEU A 149 15.40 5.30 -6.58
CA LEU A 149 15.57 6.48 -5.73
C LEU A 149 17.01 6.98 -5.94
N THR A 150 17.17 8.19 -6.47
CA THR A 150 18.52 8.81 -6.62
C THR A 150 19.14 9.13 -5.28
N ASP A 151 18.29 9.33 -4.29
CA ASP A 151 18.65 9.62 -2.93
C ASP A 151 17.67 8.80 -2.07
N ASN A 152 18.16 7.82 -1.32
CA ASN A 152 17.33 6.94 -0.49
C ASN A 152 16.66 7.66 0.68
N THR A 153 16.59 8.97 0.66
CA THR A 153 15.99 9.77 1.72
C THR A 153 14.48 9.73 1.60
N ALA A 154 13.85 9.14 2.58
CA ALA A 154 12.40 9.09 2.71
C ALA A 154 11.98 9.67 4.07
N PHE A 155 10.87 10.40 4.08
CA PHE A 155 10.31 11.02 5.28
C PHE A 155 8.96 10.39 5.61
N LEU A 156 8.72 10.12 6.89
CA LEU A 156 7.43 9.66 7.35
C LEU A 156 6.41 10.81 7.21
N ILE A 157 5.29 10.53 6.59
CA ILE A 157 4.19 11.49 6.46
C ILE A 157 3.38 11.48 7.76
N ALA A 158 3.35 12.63 8.44
CA ALA A 158 2.53 12.83 9.63
C ALA A 158 1.04 12.95 9.29
N GLY A 159 0.73 13.56 8.15
CA GLY A 159 -0.63 13.74 7.65
C GLY A 159 -0.65 14.55 6.37
N ASN A 160 -1.83 14.73 5.80
CA ASN A 160 -2.04 15.62 4.67
C ASN A 160 -3.39 16.33 4.73
N THR A 161 -3.45 17.52 4.14
CA THR A 161 -4.70 18.18 3.76
C THR A 161 -5.09 17.77 2.34
N ASN A 162 -6.05 18.49 1.74
CA ASN A 162 -6.45 18.27 0.35
C ASN A 162 -5.32 18.52 -0.67
N ASP A 163 -4.31 19.32 -0.31
CA ASP A 163 -3.26 19.78 -1.23
C ASP A 163 -1.86 19.91 -0.61
N THR A 164 -1.69 19.55 0.65
CA THR A 164 -0.40 19.69 1.36
C THR A 164 -0.09 18.45 2.16
N ILE A 165 1.13 17.94 2.00
CA ILE A 165 1.68 16.79 2.76
C ILE A 165 2.60 17.35 3.83
N TYR A 166 2.46 16.86 5.06
CA TYR A 166 3.29 17.21 6.22
C TYR A 166 4.13 16.01 6.63
N ILE A 167 5.42 16.22 6.90
CA ILE A 167 6.31 15.19 7.44
C ILE A 167 6.38 15.28 8.97
N ASP A 168 6.62 14.13 9.60
CA ASP A 168 6.74 14.03 11.07
C ASP A 168 8.00 14.72 11.57
N SER A 169 9.12 14.53 10.87
CA SER A 169 10.42 15.09 11.25
C SER A 169 11.36 15.17 10.05
N GLY A 170 12.36 16.04 10.15
CA GLY A 170 13.37 16.24 9.12
C GLY A 170 13.23 17.57 8.39
N ASP A 171 13.98 17.74 7.30
CA ASP A 171 14.02 18.94 6.48
C ASP A 171 14.02 18.55 4.99
N LEU A 172 12.88 18.75 4.33
CA LEU A 172 12.69 18.47 2.91
C LEU A 172 13.58 19.34 2.03
N THR A 173 13.85 20.59 2.45
CA THR A 173 14.63 21.55 1.66
C THR A 173 16.12 21.22 1.63
N SER A 174 16.56 20.37 2.58
CA SER A 174 17.97 19.90 2.60
C SER A 174 18.27 18.86 1.51
N VAL A 175 17.22 18.19 0.95
CA VAL A 175 17.38 17.08 0.01
C VAL A 175 16.70 17.32 -1.33
N ALA A 176 15.76 18.24 -1.43
CA ALA A 176 15.01 18.53 -2.65
C ALA A 176 14.79 20.02 -2.89
N GLN A 177 14.52 20.37 -4.14
CA GLN A 177 14.30 21.72 -4.60
C GLN A 177 13.20 21.74 -5.69
N ALA A 178 12.78 22.93 -6.09
CA ALA A 178 11.89 23.10 -7.24
C ALA A 178 12.49 22.45 -8.50
N GLY A 179 11.66 21.74 -9.25
CA GLY A 179 12.02 20.94 -10.40
C GLY A 179 12.35 19.48 -10.11
N ASP A 180 12.64 19.11 -8.86
CA ASP A 180 12.76 17.69 -8.49
C ASP A 180 11.39 16.98 -8.53
N VAL A 181 11.42 15.66 -8.65
CA VAL A 181 10.20 14.83 -8.71
C VAL A 181 9.96 14.15 -7.37
N ALA A 182 8.86 14.48 -6.73
CA ALA A 182 8.43 13.87 -5.49
C ALA A 182 7.39 12.75 -5.71
N GLY A 183 7.26 11.85 -4.76
CA GLY A 183 6.22 10.84 -4.76
C GLY A 183 6.18 10.02 -3.47
N SER A 184 5.15 9.21 -3.32
CA SER A 184 5.07 8.27 -2.21
C SER A 184 6.00 7.08 -2.44
N LEU A 185 6.54 6.57 -1.33
CA LEU A 185 7.26 5.32 -1.27
C LEU A 185 6.52 4.37 -0.32
N ILE A 186 6.30 3.16 -0.78
CA ILE A 186 5.83 2.06 0.07
C ILE A 186 6.95 1.05 0.13
N THR A 187 7.49 0.81 1.32
CA THR A 187 8.51 -0.21 1.53
C THR A 187 7.84 -1.51 1.96
N PHE A 188 8.24 -2.59 1.32
CA PHE A 188 7.87 -3.94 1.72
C PHE A 188 9.09 -4.58 2.39
N SER A 189 8.94 -5.08 3.62
CA SER A 189 9.91 -5.98 4.22
C SER A 189 9.68 -7.37 3.64
N SER A 190 10.70 -7.95 3.06
CA SER A 190 10.74 -9.36 2.62
C SER A 190 11.07 -10.27 3.79
#